data_40ff42ffcdb3bd418fc585d4adf4aac0
#
_entry.id   40ff42ffcdb3bd418fc585d4adf4aac0
#
_cell.length_a   1.000
_cell.length_b   1.000
_cell.length_c   1.000
_cell.angle_alpha   90.00
_cell.angle_beta   90.00
_cell.angle_gamma   90.00
#
_symmetry.space_group_name_H-M   'P 1'
#
loop_
_entity.id
_entity.type
_entity.pdbx_description
1 polymer ?
#
loop_
_entity_poly.entity_id
_entity_poly.type
_entity_poly.pdbx_seq_one_letter_code
_entity_poly.pdbx_strand_id
1 'polypeptide(L)'
;LVPHTQLKAKSMATPEGRAMLVHSIAHIELNAIDLALDVVWRFAGMPEAFYTDWVRIAQEEAQHFTLLREHLIGMGFDYGDFPAHNTLWDMAERTQGDLLARIGIVPRTMEARGLDASPGVKNKLVSAGDHRGGEILDIILAEEIGHVAAGNRWYRYLCELRGLDPISTYAALIAQYDAPKLRPPFNMAARRLAGFEEAELAALS
;
A
#
# COMPACT_ATOMS: atom_id res chain seq x y z
N LEU A 1 10.89 -15.17 3.88
CA LEU A 1 10.66 -14.37 2.66
C LEU A 1 11.19 -15.10 1.44
N VAL A 2 10.51 -14.94 0.31
CA VAL A 2 10.89 -15.52 -0.99
C VAL A 2 10.74 -14.46 -2.08
N PRO A 3 11.45 -14.57 -3.22
CA PRO A 3 11.18 -13.73 -4.39
C PRO A 3 9.71 -13.84 -4.82
N HIS A 4 9.08 -12.73 -5.22
CA HIS A 4 7.66 -12.71 -5.60
C HIS A 4 7.32 -13.71 -6.73
N THR A 5 8.29 -14.01 -7.61
CA THR A 5 8.16 -15.01 -8.68
C THR A 5 8.02 -16.46 -8.19
N GLN A 6 8.37 -16.73 -6.93
CA GLN A 6 8.25 -18.05 -6.31
C GLN A 6 6.93 -18.23 -5.54
N LEU A 7 6.16 -17.16 -5.36
CA LEU A 7 4.84 -17.25 -4.76
C LEU A 7 3.87 -17.94 -5.72
N LYS A 8 3.31 -19.06 -5.30
CA LYS A 8 2.31 -19.81 -6.07
C LYS A 8 0.94 -19.56 -5.48
N ALA A 9 0.04 -19.00 -6.28
CA ALA A 9 -1.36 -18.89 -5.90
C ALA A 9 -1.98 -20.29 -5.76
N LYS A 10 -2.77 -20.51 -4.69
CA LYS A 10 -3.62 -21.68 -4.55
C LYS A 10 -5.06 -21.37 -4.92
N SER A 11 -5.84 -22.42 -5.14
CA SER A 11 -7.26 -22.28 -5.49
C SER A 11 -8.05 -21.63 -4.35
N MET A 12 -8.83 -20.61 -4.65
CA MET A 12 -9.76 -19.97 -3.72
C MET A 12 -10.87 -20.91 -3.22
N ALA A 13 -11.10 -22.04 -3.90
CA ALA A 13 -12.06 -23.06 -3.46
C ALA A 13 -11.60 -23.79 -2.18
N THR A 14 -10.31 -23.73 -1.84
CA THR A 14 -9.77 -24.36 -0.64
C THR A 14 -9.60 -23.36 0.51
N PRO A 15 -9.82 -23.76 1.77
CA PRO A 15 -9.53 -22.92 2.94
C PRO A 15 -8.09 -22.39 2.93
N GLU A 16 -7.13 -23.25 2.61
CA GLU A 16 -5.72 -22.89 2.55
C GLU A 16 -5.43 -21.83 1.46
N GLY A 17 -6.09 -21.89 0.29
CA GLY A 17 -5.91 -20.89 -0.75
C GLY A 17 -6.46 -19.50 -0.36
N ARG A 18 -7.60 -19.47 0.36
CA ARG A 18 -8.12 -18.24 0.94
C ARG A 18 -7.20 -17.69 2.02
N ALA A 19 -6.73 -18.56 2.94
CA ALA A 19 -5.79 -18.18 3.99
C ALA A 19 -4.47 -17.62 3.42
N MET A 20 -3.93 -18.21 2.36
CA MET A 20 -2.74 -17.66 1.68
C MET A 20 -2.97 -16.25 1.13
N LEU A 21 -4.14 -15.96 0.59
CA LEU A 21 -4.47 -14.62 0.10
C LEU A 21 -4.58 -13.63 1.27
N VAL A 22 -5.31 -13.98 2.33
CA VAL A 22 -5.42 -13.15 3.55
C VAL A 22 -4.05 -12.93 4.18
N HIS A 23 -3.22 -13.96 4.28
CA HIS A 23 -1.85 -13.87 4.79
C HIS A 23 -0.98 -12.92 3.96
N SER A 24 -1.12 -12.95 2.63
CA SER A 24 -0.33 -12.05 1.77
C SER A 24 -0.72 -10.59 1.97
N ILE A 25 -1.99 -10.30 2.25
CA ILE A 25 -2.44 -8.95 2.60
C ILE A 25 -1.92 -8.58 3.99
N ALA A 26 -2.07 -9.43 5.00
CA ALA A 26 -1.54 -9.19 6.33
C ALA A 26 -0.02 -8.89 6.33
N HIS A 27 0.72 -9.52 5.42
CA HIS A 27 2.15 -9.22 5.24
C HIS A 27 2.38 -7.81 4.66
N ILE A 28 1.53 -7.35 3.76
CA ILE A 28 1.60 -5.98 3.22
C ILE A 28 1.34 -4.97 4.34
N GLU A 29 0.28 -5.16 5.14
CA GLU A 29 -0.07 -4.27 6.26
C GLU A 29 1.06 -4.23 7.32
N LEU A 30 1.66 -5.39 7.65
CA LEU A 30 2.80 -5.41 8.57
C LEU A 30 3.98 -4.60 8.03
N ASN A 31 4.28 -4.72 6.74
CA ASN A 31 5.33 -3.89 6.14
C ASN A 31 4.93 -2.40 6.12
N ALA A 32 3.67 -2.07 5.91
CA ALA A 32 3.18 -0.69 5.91
C ALA A 32 3.37 -0.02 7.28
N ILE A 33 3.17 -0.75 8.39
CA ILE A 33 3.51 -0.27 9.75
C ILE A 33 4.98 0.16 9.81
N ASP A 34 5.87 -0.75 9.44
CA ASP A 34 7.31 -0.53 9.51
C ASP A 34 7.75 0.60 8.57
N LEU A 35 7.16 0.69 7.38
CA LEU A 35 7.46 1.72 6.38
C LEU A 35 7.03 3.11 6.85
N ALA A 36 5.85 3.24 7.47
CA ALA A 36 5.38 4.49 8.04
C ALA A 36 6.28 4.96 9.19
N LEU A 37 6.69 4.04 10.07
CA LEU A 37 7.61 4.33 11.17
C LEU A 37 9.03 4.63 10.67
N ASP A 38 9.52 3.95 9.61
CA ASP A 38 10.81 4.26 8.98
C ASP A 38 10.85 5.68 8.41
N VAL A 39 9.75 6.15 7.82
CA VAL A 39 9.63 7.54 7.35
C VAL A 39 9.80 8.53 8.50
N VAL A 40 9.13 8.29 9.63
CA VAL A 40 9.23 9.13 10.84
C VAL A 40 10.66 9.14 11.39
N TRP A 41 11.28 7.98 11.49
CA TRP A 41 12.60 7.81 12.08
C TRP A 41 13.73 8.35 11.17
N ARG A 42 13.60 8.12 9.86
CA ARG A 42 14.68 8.39 8.90
C ARG A 42 14.76 9.83 8.47
N PHE A 43 13.66 10.53 8.33
CA PHE A 43 13.60 11.84 7.70
C PHE A 43 13.28 12.94 8.71
N ALA A 44 14.32 13.62 9.19
CA ALA A 44 14.19 14.76 10.08
C ALA A 44 13.90 16.08 9.33
N GLY A 45 13.45 17.11 10.06
CA GLY A 45 13.30 18.47 9.55
C GLY A 45 11.98 18.76 8.84
N MET A 46 11.01 17.84 8.91
CA MET A 46 9.66 18.06 8.41
C MET A 46 8.77 18.75 9.48
N PRO A 47 7.67 19.39 9.06
CA PRO A 47 6.68 19.92 10.01
C PRO A 47 6.11 18.82 10.92
N GLU A 48 5.69 19.18 12.14
CA GLU A 48 5.11 18.24 13.12
C GLU A 48 3.94 17.43 12.54
N ALA A 49 3.09 18.07 11.73
CA ALA A 49 1.98 17.42 11.06
C ALA A 49 2.40 16.22 10.17
N PHE A 50 3.61 16.26 9.59
CA PHE A 50 4.15 15.15 8.82
C PHE A 50 4.30 13.90 9.71
N TYR A 51 4.93 14.05 10.85
CA TYR A 51 5.16 12.95 11.77
C TYR A 51 3.86 12.43 12.38
N THR A 52 2.95 13.33 12.71
CA THR A 52 1.62 12.98 13.22
C THR A 52 0.84 12.13 12.23
N ASP A 53 0.87 12.50 10.93
CA ASP A 53 0.21 11.72 9.89
C ASP A 53 0.77 10.30 9.78
N TRP A 54 2.10 10.16 9.72
CA TRP A 54 2.72 8.84 9.56
C TRP A 54 2.59 7.95 10.80
N VAL A 55 2.59 8.53 12.01
CA VAL A 55 2.31 7.76 13.24
C VAL A 55 0.86 7.30 13.27
N ARG A 56 -0.10 8.15 12.86
CA ARG A 56 -1.50 7.76 12.74
C ARG A 56 -1.68 6.63 11.71
N ILE A 57 -1.06 6.75 10.55
CA ILE A 57 -1.07 5.70 9.52
C ILE A 57 -0.51 4.39 10.10
N ALA A 58 0.63 4.41 10.77
CA ALA A 58 1.19 3.20 11.38
C ALA A 58 0.22 2.55 12.41
N GLN A 59 -0.58 3.33 13.13
CA GLN A 59 -1.60 2.82 14.04
C GLN A 59 -2.76 2.16 13.29
N GLU A 60 -3.24 2.77 12.21
CA GLU A 60 -4.30 2.23 11.36
C GLU A 60 -3.83 0.94 10.68
N GLU A 61 -2.60 0.89 10.15
CA GLU A 61 -1.99 -0.33 9.58
C GLU A 61 -1.84 -1.47 10.62
N ALA A 62 -1.52 -1.13 11.87
CA ALA A 62 -1.47 -2.12 12.94
C ALA A 62 -2.86 -2.72 13.26
N GLN A 63 -3.93 -1.95 13.10
CA GLN A 63 -5.31 -2.44 13.21
C GLN A 63 -5.65 -3.34 12.02
N HIS A 64 -5.28 -2.96 10.78
CA HIS A 64 -5.46 -3.78 9.58
C HIS A 64 -4.78 -5.14 9.74
N PHE A 65 -3.51 -5.14 10.12
CA PHE A 65 -2.77 -6.37 10.38
C PHE A 65 -3.45 -7.24 11.44
N THR A 66 -3.91 -6.63 12.53
CA THR A 66 -4.59 -7.35 13.62
C THR A 66 -5.87 -8.00 13.14
N LEU A 67 -6.73 -7.29 12.42
CA LEU A 67 -7.98 -7.81 11.86
C LEU A 67 -7.74 -9.00 10.92
N LEU A 68 -6.75 -8.88 10.04
CA LEU A 68 -6.39 -9.94 9.10
C LEU A 68 -5.79 -11.16 9.81
N ARG A 69 -4.93 -10.95 10.82
CA ARG A 69 -4.35 -12.04 11.60
C ARG A 69 -5.40 -12.77 12.42
N GLU A 70 -6.31 -12.05 13.09
CA GLU A 70 -7.42 -12.67 13.83
C GLU A 70 -8.31 -13.50 12.89
N HIS A 71 -8.57 -13.01 11.68
CA HIS A 71 -9.30 -13.75 10.66
C HIS A 71 -8.57 -15.01 10.24
N LEU A 72 -7.25 -14.94 10.01
CA LEU A 72 -6.40 -16.13 9.72
C LEU A 72 -6.50 -17.17 10.82
N ILE A 73 -6.42 -16.76 12.10
CA ILE A 73 -6.56 -17.66 13.26
C ILE A 73 -7.93 -18.34 13.24
N GLY A 74 -8.99 -17.59 12.93
CA GLY A 74 -10.35 -18.14 12.76
C GLY A 74 -10.47 -19.15 11.60
N MET A 75 -9.58 -19.07 10.60
CA MET A 75 -9.48 -20.04 9.50
C MET A 75 -8.59 -21.26 9.83
N GLY A 76 -7.94 -21.29 10.99
CA GLY A 76 -7.03 -22.36 11.42
C GLY A 76 -5.58 -22.18 11.00
N PHE A 77 -5.18 -20.95 10.66
CA PHE A 77 -3.81 -20.56 10.26
C PHE A 77 -3.33 -19.36 11.08
N ASP A 78 -2.05 -19.05 11.03
CA ASP A 78 -1.52 -17.80 11.61
C ASP A 78 -0.57 -17.10 10.64
N TYR A 79 -0.24 -15.86 10.96
CA TYR A 79 0.80 -15.13 10.24
C TYR A 79 2.15 -15.82 10.41
N GLY A 80 2.80 -16.09 9.27
CA GLY A 80 4.05 -16.86 9.22
C GLY A 80 3.89 -18.25 8.64
N ASP A 81 2.67 -18.78 8.52
CA ASP A 81 2.41 -20.13 7.97
C ASP A 81 2.64 -20.22 6.45
N PHE A 82 2.65 -19.07 5.76
CA PHE A 82 2.84 -19.01 4.32
C PHE A 82 4.03 -18.11 3.94
N PRO A 83 4.67 -18.39 2.78
CA PRO A 83 5.73 -17.51 2.29
C PRO A 83 5.19 -16.13 1.85
N ALA A 84 6.01 -15.11 2.04
CA ALA A 84 5.74 -13.73 1.64
C ALA A 84 6.96 -13.14 0.93
N HIS A 85 6.80 -11.99 0.24
CA HIS A 85 7.87 -11.32 -0.50
C HIS A 85 8.23 -9.97 0.12
N ASN A 86 9.41 -9.42 -0.25
CA ASN A 86 9.98 -8.20 0.35
C ASN A 86 9.91 -6.96 -0.57
N THR A 87 9.05 -6.96 -1.56
CA THR A 87 9.07 -5.93 -2.65
C THR A 87 8.87 -4.51 -2.14
N LEU A 88 8.06 -4.30 -1.08
CA LEU A 88 7.85 -2.97 -0.48
C LEU A 88 9.13 -2.46 0.19
N TRP A 89 9.79 -3.31 0.96
CA TRP A 89 11.05 -2.98 1.64
C TRP A 89 12.19 -2.74 0.66
N ASP A 90 12.29 -3.54 -0.41
CA ASP A 90 13.29 -3.35 -1.46
C ASP A 90 13.21 -1.95 -2.08
N MET A 91 11.98 -1.42 -2.27
CA MET A 91 11.77 -0.07 -2.78
C MET A 91 12.07 0.99 -1.72
N ALA A 92 11.73 0.72 -0.46
CA ALA A 92 12.07 1.60 0.65
C ALA A 92 13.58 1.75 0.82
N GLU A 93 14.33 0.67 0.68
CA GLU A 93 15.80 0.69 0.71
C GLU A 93 16.37 1.53 -0.44
N ARG A 94 15.87 1.35 -1.67
CA ARG A 94 16.31 2.16 -2.83
C ARG A 94 16.06 3.65 -2.62
N THR A 95 15.00 4.03 -1.93
CA THR A 95 14.60 5.43 -1.70
C THR A 95 15.06 6.00 -0.36
N GLN A 96 15.89 5.28 0.40
CA GLN A 96 16.29 5.65 1.76
C GLN A 96 17.01 7.00 1.88
N GLY A 97 17.64 7.47 0.80
CA GLY A 97 18.42 8.71 0.77
C GLY A 97 17.64 9.95 0.31
N ASP A 98 16.40 9.82 -0.16
CA ASP A 98 15.60 10.95 -0.65
C ASP A 98 14.13 10.82 -0.24
N LEU A 99 13.70 11.72 0.65
CA LEU A 99 12.32 11.77 1.13
C LEU A 99 11.31 11.97 -0.01
N LEU A 100 11.61 12.82 -1.00
CA LEU A 100 10.70 13.06 -2.12
C LEU A 100 10.47 11.77 -2.93
N ALA A 101 11.54 11.02 -3.20
CA ALA A 101 11.46 9.73 -3.85
C ALA A 101 10.70 8.70 -3.00
N ARG A 102 10.98 8.64 -1.69
CA ARG A 102 10.29 7.75 -0.75
C ARG A 102 8.79 8.00 -0.77
N ILE A 103 8.34 9.23 -0.61
CA ILE A 103 6.92 9.59 -0.56
C ILE A 103 6.26 9.40 -1.92
N GLY A 104 6.93 9.78 -3.01
CA GLY A 104 6.40 9.64 -4.38
C GLY A 104 6.25 8.18 -4.82
N ILE A 105 7.11 7.27 -4.37
CA ILE A 105 7.13 5.89 -4.87
C ILE A 105 6.41 4.94 -3.91
N VAL A 106 6.68 5.00 -2.61
CA VAL A 106 6.09 4.03 -1.67
C VAL A 106 4.63 4.36 -1.39
N PRO A 107 4.25 5.38 -0.59
CA PRO A 107 2.84 5.59 -0.27
C PRO A 107 2.01 6.05 -1.48
N ARG A 108 2.53 6.97 -2.29
CA ARG A 108 1.78 7.54 -3.41
C ARG A 108 1.59 6.57 -4.59
N THR A 109 2.52 5.63 -4.80
CA THR A 109 2.47 4.71 -5.95
C THR A 109 2.16 3.28 -5.54
N MET A 110 2.92 2.72 -4.60
CA MET A 110 2.79 1.30 -4.29
C MET A 110 1.55 1.02 -3.43
N GLU A 111 1.23 1.86 -2.43
CA GLU A 111 -0.01 1.75 -1.64
C GLU A 111 -1.24 2.11 -2.50
N ALA A 112 -1.14 3.10 -3.42
CA ALA A 112 -2.24 3.38 -4.34
C ALA A 112 -2.64 2.19 -5.23
N ARG A 113 -1.76 1.20 -5.43
CA ARG A 113 -2.12 -0.09 -6.06
C ARG A 113 -3.07 -0.91 -5.18
N GLY A 114 -3.00 -0.74 -3.87
CA GLY A 114 -3.98 -1.29 -2.94
C GLY A 114 -5.39 -0.79 -3.24
N LEU A 115 -5.55 0.52 -3.49
CA LEU A 115 -6.84 1.10 -3.89
C LEU A 115 -7.43 0.43 -5.14
N ASP A 116 -6.57 0.09 -6.10
CA ASP A 116 -6.98 -0.53 -7.36
C ASP A 116 -7.29 -2.03 -7.20
N ALA A 117 -6.50 -2.74 -6.39
CA ALA A 117 -6.58 -4.19 -6.24
C ALA A 117 -7.71 -4.63 -5.28
N SER A 118 -7.97 -3.87 -4.21
CA SER A 118 -8.88 -4.24 -3.12
C SER A 118 -10.27 -4.66 -3.58
N PRO A 119 -10.96 -3.98 -4.53
CA PRO A 119 -12.28 -4.44 -4.98
C PRO A 119 -12.24 -5.83 -5.63
N GLY A 120 -11.21 -6.12 -6.42
CA GLY A 120 -11.03 -7.42 -7.06
C GLY A 120 -10.69 -8.53 -6.06
N VAL A 121 -9.87 -8.22 -5.08
CA VAL A 121 -9.49 -9.15 -4.00
C VAL A 121 -10.70 -9.46 -3.11
N LYS A 122 -11.45 -8.44 -2.71
CA LYS A 122 -12.71 -8.59 -1.98
C LYS A 122 -13.67 -9.52 -2.71
N ASN A 123 -13.90 -9.26 -4.00
CA ASN A 123 -14.81 -10.09 -4.80
C ASN A 123 -14.37 -11.56 -4.84
N LYS A 124 -13.07 -11.84 -4.90
CA LYS A 124 -12.55 -13.21 -4.84
C LYS A 124 -12.86 -13.91 -3.52
N LEU A 125 -12.65 -13.22 -2.38
CA LEU A 125 -12.94 -13.75 -1.04
C LEU A 125 -14.44 -14.02 -0.88
N VAL A 126 -15.27 -13.02 -1.16
CA VAL A 126 -16.74 -13.13 -1.03
C VAL A 126 -17.31 -14.22 -1.93
N SER A 127 -16.86 -14.30 -3.19
CA SER A 127 -17.28 -15.37 -4.13
C SER A 127 -16.86 -16.76 -3.69
N ALA A 128 -15.80 -16.86 -2.88
CA ALA A 128 -15.34 -18.10 -2.27
C ALA A 128 -16.02 -18.40 -0.91
N GLY A 129 -16.99 -17.58 -0.48
CA GLY A 129 -17.72 -17.71 0.77
C GLY A 129 -17.06 -17.05 2.00
N ASP A 130 -15.96 -16.34 1.81
CA ASP A 130 -15.26 -15.60 2.87
C ASP A 130 -15.81 -14.17 2.96
N HIS A 131 -16.99 -14.03 3.55
CA HIS A 131 -17.65 -12.73 3.73
C HIS A 131 -16.90 -11.86 4.76
N ARG A 132 -16.34 -12.48 5.82
CA ARG A 132 -15.59 -11.76 6.85
C ARG A 132 -14.33 -11.12 6.28
N GLY A 133 -13.57 -11.84 5.46
CA GLY A 133 -12.44 -11.27 4.72
C GLY A 133 -12.85 -10.10 3.83
N GLY A 134 -14.03 -10.18 3.20
CA GLY A 134 -14.59 -9.08 2.42
C GLY A 134 -14.92 -7.84 3.24
N GLU A 135 -15.47 -7.99 4.46
CA GLU A 135 -15.76 -6.88 5.39
C GLU A 135 -14.47 -6.20 5.87
N ILE A 136 -13.43 -6.98 6.18
CA ILE A 136 -12.12 -6.43 6.58
C ILE A 136 -11.54 -5.60 5.46
N LEU A 137 -11.62 -6.06 4.21
CA LEU A 137 -11.12 -5.30 3.05
C LEU A 137 -11.90 -4.00 2.79
N ASP A 138 -13.17 -3.92 3.19
CA ASP A 138 -13.92 -2.64 3.13
C ASP A 138 -13.36 -1.62 4.13
N ILE A 139 -13.01 -2.07 5.34
CA ILE A 139 -12.38 -1.21 6.36
C ILE A 139 -11.03 -0.72 5.84
N ILE A 140 -10.18 -1.64 5.40
CA ILE A 140 -8.86 -1.33 4.88
C ILE A 140 -8.96 -0.31 3.72
N LEU A 141 -9.79 -0.58 2.71
CA LEU A 141 -9.92 0.32 1.56
C LEU A 141 -10.39 1.73 1.96
N ALA A 142 -11.27 1.84 2.95
CA ALA A 142 -11.76 3.14 3.42
C ALA A 142 -10.64 3.97 4.06
N GLU A 143 -9.76 3.37 4.84
CA GLU A 143 -8.65 4.04 5.52
C GLU A 143 -7.45 4.25 4.58
N GLU A 144 -7.16 3.32 3.67
CA GLU A 144 -6.14 3.44 2.62
C GLU A 144 -6.28 4.67 1.74
N ILE A 145 -7.51 5.11 1.46
CA ILE A 145 -7.75 6.38 0.76
C ILE A 145 -7.09 7.53 1.53
N GLY A 146 -7.16 7.52 2.86
CA GLY A 146 -6.53 8.51 3.73
C GLY A 146 -4.99 8.42 3.73
N HIS A 147 -4.44 7.20 3.71
CA HIS A 147 -2.99 6.97 3.66
C HIS A 147 -2.39 7.50 2.36
N VAL A 148 -2.99 7.15 1.23
CA VAL A 148 -2.57 7.65 -0.09
C VAL A 148 -2.79 9.16 -0.21
N ALA A 149 -3.85 9.73 0.40
CA ALA A 149 -4.06 11.18 0.44
C ALA A 149 -2.95 11.90 1.22
N ALA A 150 -2.48 11.32 2.33
CA ALA A 150 -1.32 11.84 3.05
C ALA A 150 -0.06 11.79 2.17
N GLY A 151 0.18 10.68 1.48
CA GLY A 151 1.26 10.54 0.50
C GLY A 151 1.21 11.62 -0.58
N ASN A 152 0.05 11.86 -1.20
CA ASN A 152 -0.14 12.90 -2.20
C ASN A 152 0.10 14.31 -1.64
N ARG A 153 -0.41 14.61 -0.45
CA ARG A 153 -0.22 15.91 0.22
C ARG A 153 1.26 16.19 0.47
N TRP A 154 1.97 15.24 1.07
CA TRP A 154 3.39 15.42 1.41
C TRP A 154 4.30 15.39 0.19
N TYR A 155 3.94 14.65 -0.85
CA TYR A 155 4.64 14.69 -2.12
C TYR A 155 4.57 16.10 -2.75
N ARG A 156 3.36 16.71 -2.82
CA ARG A 156 3.20 18.08 -3.36
C ARG A 156 3.89 19.11 -2.50
N TYR A 157 3.80 19.00 -1.17
CA TYR A 157 4.53 19.87 -0.25
C TYR A 157 6.05 19.85 -0.53
N LEU A 158 6.62 18.67 -0.72
CA LEU A 158 8.05 18.54 -1.01
C LEU A 158 8.41 19.07 -2.40
N CYS A 159 7.55 18.91 -3.41
CA CYS A 159 7.74 19.51 -4.72
C CYS A 159 7.72 21.05 -4.64
N GLU A 160 6.73 21.62 -3.93
CA GLU A 160 6.64 23.08 -3.72
C GLU A 160 7.87 23.60 -2.99
N LEU A 161 8.29 22.96 -1.91
CA LEU A 161 9.47 23.34 -1.13
C LEU A 161 10.75 23.35 -1.98
N ARG A 162 10.84 22.48 -3.00
CA ARG A 162 12.00 22.34 -3.89
C ARG A 162 11.82 23.13 -5.21
N GLY A 163 10.69 23.80 -5.43
CA GLY A 163 10.39 24.51 -6.68
C GLY A 163 10.25 23.58 -7.90
N LEU A 164 9.73 22.37 -7.69
CA LEU A 164 9.59 21.32 -8.70
C LEU A 164 8.15 21.20 -9.18
N ASP A 165 7.96 20.90 -10.46
CA ASP A 165 6.66 20.53 -11.01
C ASP A 165 6.31 19.09 -10.61
N PRO A 166 5.15 18.83 -9.94
CA PRO A 166 4.84 17.51 -9.42
C PRO A 166 4.70 16.43 -10.48
N ILE A 167 4.17 16.74 -11.67
CA ILE A 167 3.89 15.75 -12.71
C ILE A 167 5.18 15.28 -13.36
N SER A 168 6.02 16.19 -13.82
CA SER A 168 7.30 15.85 -14.45
C SER A 168 8.28 15.24 -13.45
N THR A 169 8.27 15.71 -12.21
CA THR A 169 9.10 15.14 -11.13
C THR A 169 8.68 13.69 -10.84
N TYR A 170 7.37 13.40 -10.78
CA TYR A 170 6.89 12.04 -10.60
C TYR A 170 7.36 11.09 -11.71
N ALA A 171 7.23 11.52 -12.96
CA ALA A 171 7.70 10.73 -14.11
C ALA A 171 9.21 10.45 -14.04
N ALA A 172 10.00 11.44 -13.63
CA ALA A 172 11.44 11.30 -13.44
C ALA A 172 11.78 10.30 -12.32
N LEU A 173 11.09 10.36 -11.18
CA LEU A 173 11.30 9.44 -10.06
C LEU A 173 10.94 8.00 -10.44
N ILE A 174 9.82 7.77 -11.11
CA ILE A 174 9.43 6.43 -11.59
C ILE A 174 10.50 5.84 -12.51
N ALA A 175 11.08 6.63 -13.40
CA ALA A 175 12.14 6.20 -14.29
C ALA A 175 13.47 5.97 -13.55
N GLN A 176 13.86 6.89 -12.65
CA GLN A 176 15.12 6.83 -11.91
C GLN A 176 15.21 5.61 -11.00
N TYR A 177 14.14 5.27 -10.33
CA TYR A 177 14.09 4.17 -9.35
C TYR A 177 13.57 2.85 -9.94
N ASP A 178 13.30 2.80 -11.24
CA ASP A 178 12.69 1.65 -11.92
C ASP A 178 11.46 1.13 -11.14
N ALA A 179 10.59 2.08 -10.78
CA ALA A 179 9.40 1.78 -9.99
C ALA A 179 8.41 0.94 -10.80
N PRO A 180 7.60 0.08 -10.15
CA PRO A 180 6.67 -0.78 -10.84
C PRO A 180 5.67 0.01 -11.69
N LYS A 181 5.54 -0.35 -12.95
CA LYS A 181 4.55 0.25 -13.85
C LYS A 181 3.14 -0.07 -13.37
N LEU A 182 2.32 0.95 -13.26
CA LEU A 182 0.91 0.80 -12.95
C LEU A 182 0.19 0.10 -14.11
N ARG A 183 -0.78 -0.75 -13.76
CA ARG A 183 -1.57 -1.52 -14.74
C ARG A 183 -3.04 -1.51 -14.34
N PRO A 184 -3.97 -1.39 -15.31
CA PRO A 184 -5.40 -1.45 -15.03
C PRO A 184 -5.81 -2.83 -14.48
N PRO A 185 -7.00 -2.94 -13.85
CA PRO A 185 -7.99 -1.86 -13.69
C PRO A 185 -7.59 -0.85 -12.61
N PHE A 186 -8.03 0.42 -12.77
CA PHE A 186 -7.81 1.49 -11.79
C PHE A 186 -9.11 1.85 -11.09
N ASN A 187 -9.06 2.01 -9.77
CA ASN A 187 -10.17 2.53 -8.98
C ASN A 187 -10.15 4.07 -9.01
N MET A 188 -10.63 4.65 -10.11
CA MET A 188 -10.60 6.10 -10.32
C MET A 188 -11.35 6.89 -9.26
N ALA A 189 -12.42 6.29 -8.66
CA ALA A 189 -13.16 6.94 -7.58
C ALA A 189 -12.30 7.07 -6.31
N ALA A 190 -11.68 5.97 -5.87
CA ALA A 190 -10.79 5.98 -4.71
C ALA A 190 -9.57 6.88 -4.93
N ARG A 191 -8.98 6.85 -6.13
CA ARG A 191 -7.86 7.73 -6.48
C ARG A 191 -8.23 9.21 -6.42
N ARG A 192 -9.43 9.61 -6.90
CA ARG A 192 -9.91 11.00 -6.74
C ARG A 192 -10.07 11.38 -5.28
N LEU A 193 -10.66 10.51 -4.47
CA LEU A 193 -10.81 10.73 -3.03
C LEU A 193 -9.43 10.84 -2.33
N ALA A 194 -8.45 10.08 -2.79
CA ALA A 194 -7.07 10.17 -2.32
C ALA A 194 -6.31 11.42 -2.87
N GLY A 195 -6.98 12.28 -3.61
CA GLY A 195 -6.46 13.58 -4.04
C GLY A 195 -5.55 13.53 -5.28
N PHE A 196 -5.63 12.50 -6.13
CA PHE A 196 -5.03 12.57 -7.46
C PHE A 196 -5.78 13.56 -8.34
N GLU A 197 -5.05 14.38 -9.07
CA GLU A 197 -5.61 15.37 -10.00
C GLU A 197 -6.03 14.72 -11.33
N GLU A 198 -6.99 15.33 -12.03
CA GLU A 198 -7.49 14.77 -13.31
C GLU A 198 -6.38 14.60 -14.37
N ALA A 199 -5.40 15.51 -14.39
CA ALA A 199 -4.24 15.40 -15.27
C ALA A 199 -3.39 14.15 -14.97
N GLU A 200 -3.22 13.81 -13.69
CA GLU A 200 -2.51 12.61 -13.24
C GLU A 200 -3.31 11.33 -13.57
N LEU A 201 -4.63 11.37 -13.40
CA LEU A 201 -5.53 10.25 -13.70
C LEU A 201 -5.62 10.00 -15.22
N ALA A 202 -5.62 11.05 -16.03
CA ALA A 202 -5.61 10.92 -17.49
C ALA A 202 -4.33 10.24 -18.01
N ALA A 203 -3.21 10.40 -17.31
CA ALA A 203 -1.95 9.73 -17.66
C ALA A 203 -1.93 8.22 -17.35
N LEU A 204 -2.94 7.70 -16.64
CA LEU A 204 -3.09 6.26 -16.35
C LEU A 204 -3.89 5.52 -17.45
N SER A 205 -4.54 6.25 -18.36
CA SER A 205 -5.49 5.71 -19.35
C SER A 205 -4.84 5.14 -20.58
#